data_c847f92cea08adb8f645cbb67ca4f294
#
_entry.id   c847f92cea08adb8f645cbb67ca4f294
#
_cell.length_a   1.000
_cell.length_b   1.000
_cell.length_c   1.000
_cell.angle_alpha   90.00
_cell.angle_beta   90.00
_cell.angle_gamma   90.00
#
_symmetry.space_group_name_H-M   'P 1'
#
loop_
_entity.id
_entity.type
_entity.pdbx_description
1 polymer ?
#
loop_
_entity_poly.entity_id
_entity_poly.type
_entity_poly.pdbx_seq_one_letter_code
_entity_poly.pdbx_strand_id
1 'polypeptide(L)'
;MNKSYFFKFILSALITCPLVCLAAPEPWTIEDVLDASSKLSRQMRYPEAAPQKPLPQVFVLVSFSMPEASLERLARDAKDAGIPLVFRGVPETKESTDSKLPLLNPQSLVAFQSLIDSGADVQLNPGLFSEFNIRQVPALILKEESSASSDGCIQSAKAVIVPGDVTLGYALDRLTDRKDSIGEAARALRAKLGNRP
;
A
#
# COMPACT_ATOMS: atom_id res chain seq x y z
N MET A 1 -10.48 15.68 70.17
CA MET A 1 -10.76 14.25 70.39
C MET A 1 -10.08 13.50 69.26
N ASN A 2 -9.11 13.08 69.47
CA ASN A 2 -8.00 12.17 69.84
C ASN A 2 -7.27 11.67 68.57
N LYS A 3 -6.24 12.43 68.22
CA LYS A 3 -5.24 12.05 67.17
C LYS A 3 -4.23 11.02 67.68
N SER A 4 -4.47 10.41 68.87
CA SER A 4 -3.43 9.59 69.52
C SER A 4 -3.55 8.08 69.30
N TYR A 5 -4.58 7.59 68.61
CA TYR A 5 -4.76 6.15 68.38
C TYR A 5 -4.32 5.68 67.00
N PHE A 6 -4.06 6.62 66.09
CA PHE A 6 -3.67 6.26 64.72
C PHE A 6 -2.16 5.94 64.59
N PHE A 7 -1.36 6.38 65.55
CA PHE A 7 0.10 6.22 65.52
C PHE A 7 0.62 4.91 66.16
N LYS A 8 -0.22 4.22 66.93
CA LYS A 8 0.17 2.95 67.55
C LYS A 8 -0.09 1.71 66.73
N PHE A 9 -0.86 1.80 65.63
CA PHE A 9 -1.16 0.64 64.79
C PHE A 9 -0.12 0.43 63.67
N ILE A 10 0.70 1.44 63.36
CA ILE A 10 1.66 1.38 62.27
C ILE A 10 3.02 0.76 62.73
N LEU A 11 3.23 0.71 64.06
CA LEU A 11 4.56 0.22 64.57
C LEU A 11 4.59 -1.28 64.88
N SER A 12 3.45 -1.99 64.74
CA SER A 12 3.35 -3.43 65.03
C SER A 12 3.36 -4.34 63.80
N ALA A 13 3.33 -3.75 62.58
CA ALA A 13 3.30 -4.52 61.32
C ALA A 13 4.65 -4.72 60.63
N LEU A 14 5.78 -4.31 61.29
CA LEU A 14 7.08 -4.26 60.65
C LEU A 14 8.04 -5.40 61.05
N ILE A 15 7.59 -6.41 61.80
CA ILE A 15 8.51 -7.46 62.34
C ILE A 15 8.21 -8.87 61.84
N THR A 16 7.29 -9.09 60.93
CA THR A 16 7.08 -10.43 60.34
C THR A 16 7.06 -10.37 58.81
N CYS A 17 8.13 -9.83 58.22
CA CYS A 17 8.41 -10.12 56.85
C CYS A 17 9.20 -11.45 56.78
N PRO A 18 8.60 -12.58 56.39
CA PRO A 18 9.40 -13.75 56.11
C PRO A 18 10.33 -13.40 54.97
N LEU A 19 11.60 -13.72 55.16
CA LEU A 19 12.64 -13.66 54.15
C LEU A 19 12.18 -14.48 52.92
N VAL A 20 11.41 -13.84 52.04
CA VAL A 20 11.14 -14.40 50.73
C VAL A 20 12.48 -14.43 50.01
N CYS A 21 13.10 -15.60 50.05
CA CYS A 21 14.25 -15.92 49.26
C CYS A 21 13.91 -15.54 47.82
N LEU A 22 14.52 -14.46 47.31
CA LEU A 22 14.50 -14.18 45.87
C LEU A 22 15.23 -15.33 45.19
N ALA A 23 14.50 -16.39 44.85
CA ALA A 23 14.98 -17.38 43.90
C ALA A 23 15.28 -16.61 42.63
N ALA A 24 16.53 -16.54 42.22
CA ALA A 24 16.89 -16.01 40.91
C ALA A 24 16.10 -16.79 39.87
N PRO A 25 15.51 -16.11 38.87
CA PRO A 25 14.79 -16.82 37.79
C PRO A 25 15.79 -17.79 37.14
N GLU A 26 15.41 -19.07 37.11
CA GLU A 26 16.18 -20.10 36.45
C GLU A 26 16.53 -19.64 35.03
N PRO A 27 17.74 -19.85 34.54
CA PRO A 27 18.13 -19.46 33.20
C PRO A 27 17.25 -20.20 32.18
N TRP A 28 16.59 -19.45 31.31
CA TRP A 28 15.74 -19.98 30.23
C TRP A 28 16.51 -21.02 29.42
N THR A 29 15.97 -22.21 29.30
CA THR A 29 16.54 -23.24 28.43
C THR A 29 16.07 -23.05 26.99
N ILE A 30 16.83 -23.58 26.04
CA ILE A 30 16.42 -23.58 24.63
C ILE A 30 15.06 -24.27 24.44
N GLU A 31 14.78 -25.29 25.23
CA GLU A 31 13.51 -26.01 25.22
C GLU A 31 12.33 -25.13 25.64
N ASP A 32 12.52 -24.29 26.66
CA ASP A 32 11.49 -23.35 27.12
C ASP A 32 11.15 -22.33 26.03
N VAL A 33 12.15 -21.85 25.29
CA VAL A 33 11.97 -20.91 24.17
C VAL A 33 11.25 -21.59 23.01
N LEU A 34 11.59 -22.84 22.70
CA LEU A 34 10.94 -23.62 21.62
C LEU A 34 9.49 -23.95 21.98
N ASP A 35 9.21 -24.32 23.24
CA ASP A 35 7.84 -24.59 23.68
C ASP A 35 6.99 -23.31 23.71
N ALA A 36 7.54 -22.19 24.19
CA ALA A 36 6.89 -20.90 24.15
C ALA A 36 6.60 -20.45 22.70
N SER A 37 7.54 -20.65 21.77
CA SER A 37 7.37 -20.30 20.36
C SER A 37 6.29 -21.18 19.71
N SER A 38 6.25 -22.46 20.04
CA SER A 38 5.24 -23.40 19.53
C SER A 38 3.83 -23.09 20.07
N LYS A 39 3.71 -22.65 21.31
CA LYS A 39 2.45 -22.20 21.91
C LYS A 39 1.98 -20.90 21.30
N LEU A 40 2.91 -19.94 21.08
CA LEU A 40 2.62 -18.67 20.45
C LEU A 40 2.14 -18.86 19.01
N SER A 41 2.76 -19.74 18.23
CA SER A 41 2.35 -20.03 16.86
C SER A 41 1.00 -20.75 16.78
N ARG A 42 0.62 -21.53 17.80
CA ARG A 42 -0.74 -22.11 17.90
C ARG A 42 -1.79 -21.08 18.29
N GLN A 43 -1.45 -20.10 19.14
CA GLN A 43 -2.36 -19.01 19.52
C GLN A 43 -2.49 -17.95 18.44
N MET A 44 -1.41 -17.70 17.67
CA MET A 44 -1.42 -16.87 16.46
C MET A 44 -1.91 -17.65 15.24
N ARG A 45 -2.90 -18.54 15.40
CA ARG A 45 -3.64 -19.00 14.23
C ARG A 45 -4.45 -17.79 13.76
N TYR A 46 -3.84 -17.00 12.85
CA TYR A 46 -4.61 -16.05 12.06
C TYR A 46 -5.80 -16.84 11.51
N PRO A 47 -7.04 -16.37 11.71
CA PRO A 47 -8.16 -16.98 11.01
C PRO A 47 -7.73 -17.04 9.56
N GLU A 48 -7.67 -18.25 9.01
CA GLU A 48 -7.38 -18.47 7.59
C GLU A 48 -8.36 -17.57 6.84
N ALA A 49 -7.83 -16.43 6.36
CA ALA A 49 -8.65 -15.47 5.64
C ALA A 49 -9.30 -16.27 4.52
N ALA A 50 -10.63 -16.31 4.52
CA ALA A 50 -11.37 -16.95 3.44
C ALA A 50 -10.70 -16.53 2.13
N PRO A 51 -10.47 -17.42 1.16
CA PRO A 51 -9.72 -17.13 -0.06
C PRO A 51 -10.39 -15.92 -0.72
N GLN A 52 -9.85 -14.75 -0.42
CA GLN A 52 -10.30 -13.50 -1.02
C GLN A 52 -9.81 -13.56 -2.45
N LYS A 53 -10.76 -13.53 -3.39
CA LYS A 53 -10.43 -13.37 -4.79
C LYS A 53 -9.55 -12.12 -4.90
N PRO A 54 -8.31 -12.25 -5.42
CA PRO A 54 -7.41 -11.12 -5.48
C PRO A 54 -8.07 -10.00 -6.27
N LEU A 55 -8.05 -8.80 -5.70
CA LEU A 55 -8.60 -7.62 -6.37
C LEU A 55 -7.69 -7.25 -7.54
N PRO A 56 -8.27 -6.85 -8.68
CA PRO A 56 -7.47 -6.37 -9.80
C PRO A 56 -6.56 -5.22 -9.39
N GLN A 57 -5.32 -5.27 -9.85
CA GLN A 57 -4.39 -4.15 -9.74
C GLN A 57 -4.79 -3.07 -10.72
N VAL A 58 -4.78 -1.82 -10.27
CA VAL A 58 -5.20 -0.67 -11.09
C VAL A 58 -4.10 0.36 -11.12
N PHE A 59 -3.78 0.86 -12.32
CA PHE A 59 -2.73 1.83 -12.54
C PHE A 59 -3.19 2.92 -13.52
N VAL A 60 -2.78 4.16 -13.27
CA VAL A 60 -2.91 5.26 -14.25
C VAL A 60 -1.51 5.58 -14.77
N LEU A 61 -1.27 5.30 -16.03
CA LEU A 61 -0.01 5.57 -16.69
C LEU A 61 0.00 6.98 -17.26
N VAL A 62 1.01 7.74 -16.90
CA VAL A 62 1.14 9.16 -17.23
C VAL A 62 2.57 9.52 -17.64
N SER A 63 2.75 10.72 -18.18
CA SER A 63 4.05 11.26 -18.56
C SER A 63 4.09 12.77 -18.35
N PHE A 64 5.27 13.32 -18.09
CA PHE A 64 5.52 14.77 -18.05
C PHE A 64 5.36 15.46 -19.42
N SER A 65 5.21 14.72 -20.51
CA SER A 65 4.85 15.29 -21.81
C SER A 65 3.37 15.73 -21.90
N MET A 66 2.55 15.35 -20.92
CA MET A 66 1.15 15.79 -20.84
C MET A 66 1.06 17.24 -20.35
N PRO A 67 -0.04 17.96 -20.70
CA PRO A 67 -0.31 19.25 -20.10
C PRO A 67 -0.41 19.16 -18.58
N GLU A 68 0.23 20.10 -17.88
CA GLU A 68 0.30 20.12 -16.40
C GLU A 68 -1.10 20.07 -15.77
N ALA A 69 -2.04 20.86 -16.28
CA ALA A 69 -3.43 20.86 -15.79
C ALA A 69 -4.12 19.49 -15.90
N SER A 70 -3.82 18.72 -16.96
CA SER A 70 -4.35 17.35 -17.12
C SER A 70 -3.69 16.39 -16.12
N LEU A 71 -2.39 16.53 -15.92
CA LEU A 71 -1.64 15.71 -14.98
C LEU A 71 -2.08 15.96 -13.53
N GLU A 72 -2.26 17.21 -13.13
CA GLU A 72 -2.76 17.58 -11.80
C GLU A 72 -4.19 17.09 -11.56
N ARG A 73 -5.07 17.20 -12.57
CA ARG A 73 -6.44 16.67 -12.48
C ARG A 73 -6.40 15.16 -12.23
N LEU A 74 -5.63 14.43 -13.03
CA LEU A 74 -5.48 12.98 -12.87
C LEU A 74 -4.85 12.62 -11.52
N ALA A 75 -3.92 13.41 -11.02
CA ALA A 75 -3.31 13.21 -9.71
C ALA A 75 -4.34 13.32 -8.57
N ARG A 76 -5.22 14.32 -8.63
CA ARG A 76 -6.31 14.47 -7.67
C ARG A 76 -7.30 13.30 -7.73
N ASP A 77 -7.72 12.93 -8.94
CA ASP A 77 -8.68 11.84 -9.13
C ASP A 77 -8.07 10.50 -8.69
N ALA A 78 -6.80 10.25 -9.05
CA ALA A 78 -6.08 9.04 -8.68
C ALA A 78 -5.89 8.92 -7.16
N LYS A 79 -5.55 10.03 -6.48
CA LYS A 79 -5.48 10.11 -5.02
C LYS A 79 -6.81 9.74 -4.37
N ASP A 80 -7.91 10.36 -4.81
CA ASP A 80 -9.23 10.14 -4.24
C ASP A 80 -9.72 8.69 -4.45
N ALA A 81 -9.36 8.08 -5.57
CA ALA A 81 -9.62 6.67 -5.85
C ALA A 81 -8.65 5.71 -5.14
N GLY A 82 -7.48 6.19 -4.70
CA GLY A 82 -6.39 5.38 -4.16
C GLY A 82 -5.69 4.55 -5.24
N ILE A 83 -5.48 5.16 -6.42
CA ILE A 83 -4.83 4.53 -7.58
C ILE A 83 -3.46 5.19 -7.78
N PRO A 84 -2.37 4.41 -7.95
CA PRO A 84 -1.07 4.98 -8.22
C PRO A 84 -0.96 5.58 -9.63
N LEU A 85 -0.27 6.71 -9.71
CA LEU A 85 0.20 7.30 -10.96
C LEU A 85 1.54 6.67 -11.33
N VAL A 86 1.61 6.03 -12.48
CA VAL A 86 2.81 5.35 -12.92
C VAL A 86 3.48 6.11 -14.06
N PHE A 87 4.73 6.46 -13.86
CA PHE A 87 5.57 7.11 -14.85
C PHE A 87 6.53 6.10 -15.48
N ARG A 88 6.83 6.31 -16.77
CA ARG A 88 7.81 5.53 -17.50
C ARG A 88 9.24 5.84 -17.04
N GLY A 89 9.49 7.08 -16.63
CA GLY A 89 10.80 7.57 -16.24
C GLY A 89 10.71 8.99 -15.70
N VAL A 90 11.84 9.59 -15.47
CA VAL A 90 11.97 10.99 -15.03
C VAL A 90 11.99 11.93 -16.25
N PRO A 91 11.57 13.19 -16.09
CA PRO A 91 11.66 14.16 -17.18
C PRO A 91 13.10 14.43 -17.55
N GLU A 92 13.36 14.53 -18.86
CA GLU A 92 14.67 14.95 -19.36
C GLU A 92 14.88 16.43 -19.08
N THR A 93 15.92 16.76 -18.33
CA THR A 93 16.40 18.12 -18.16
C THR A 93 17.69 18.29 -18.93
N LYS A 94 18.05 19.52 -19.30
CA LYS A 94 19.32 19.79 -20.02
C LYS A 94 20.53 19.21 -19.29
N GLU A 95 20.48 19.17 -17.98
CA GLU A 95 21.56 18.64 -17.13
C GLU A 95 21.48 17.11 -16.97
N SER A 96 20.32 16.49 -17.19
CA SER A 96 20.20 15.03 -17.14
C SER A 96 20.77 14.35 -18.38
N THR A 97 20.90 15.07 -19.51
CA THR A 97 21.48 14.54 -20.74
C THR A 97 22.96 14.18 -20.56
N ASP A 98 23.68 14.90 -19.70
CA ASP A 98 25.09 14.64 -19.39
C ASP A 98 25.27 13.64 -18.24
N SER A 99 24.21 13.25 -17.55
CA SER A 99 24.26 12.32 -16.43
C SER A 99 24.05 10.88 -16.88
N LYS A 100 24.96 9.99 -16.52
CA LYS A 100 24.82 8.54 -16.76
C LYS A 100 23.67 7.90 -16.00
N LEU A 101 23.13 8.60 -14.99
CA LEU A 101 22.05 8.13 -14.12
C LEU A 101 21.02 9.26 -13.90
N PRO A 102 20.08 9.47 -14.83
CA PRO A 102 19.08 10.55 -14.75
C PRO A 102 18.25 10.56 -13.46
N LEU A 103 18.01 9.38 -12.87
CA LEU A 103 17.27 9.23 -11.60
C LEU A 103 17.97 9.85 -10.39
N LEU A 104 19.30 10.02 -10.46
CA LEU A 104 20.08 10.62 -9.37
C LEU A 104 20.20 12.15 -9.51
N ASN A 105 19.65 12.73 -10.58
CA ASN A 105 19.62 14.18 -10.71
C ASN A 105 18.51 14.78 -9.82
N PRO A 106 18.83 15.59 -8.81
CA PRO A 106 17.84 16.20 -7.93
C PRO A 106 16.77 17.01 -8.68
N GLN A 107 17.14 17.66 -9.79
CA GLN A 107 16.21 18.47 -10.57
C GLN A 107 15.15 17.61 -11.28
N SER A 108 15.50 16.41 -11.70
CA SER A 108 14.50 15.47 -12.25
C SER A 108 13.49 15.02 -11.20
N LEU A 109 13.89 14.98 -9.92
CA LEU A 109 12.99 14.62 -8.82
C LEU A 109 12.08 15.77 -8.39
N VAL A 110 12.53 17.02 -8.55
CA VAL A 110 11.71 18.22 -8.26
C VAL A 110 10.41 18.23 -9.09
N ALA A 111 10.44 17.68 -10.30
CA ALA A 111 9.25 17.59 -11.14
C ALA A 111 8.12 16.73 -10.52
N PHE A 112 8.44 15.82 -9.63
CA PHE A 112 7.44 15.02 -8.91
C PHE A 112 6.93 15.68 -7.64
N GLN A 113 7.60 16.75 -7.18
CA GLN A 113 7.31 17.36 -5.86
C GLN A 113 5.85 17.84 -5.78
N SER A 114 5.35 18.54 -6.79
CA SER A 114 3.97 19.02 -6.80
C SER A 114 2.93 17.91 -6.74
N LEU A 115 3.20 16.78 -7.38
CA LEU A 115 2.32 15.61 -7.36
C LEU A 115 2.35 14.91 -5.99
N ILE A 116 3.54 14.75 -5.42
CA ILE A 116 3.73 14.16 -4.08
C ILE A 116 3.09 15.06 -3.02
N ASP A 117 3.29 16.38 -3.09
CA ASP A 117 2.71 17.35 -2.15
C ASP A 117 1.17 17.38 -2.24
N SER A 118 0.61 17.10 -3.43
CA SER A 118 -0.83 16.91 -3.59
C SER A 118 -1.35 15.63 -2.91
N GLY A 119 -0.45 14.74 -2.49
CA GLY A 119 -0.73 13.45 -1.85
C GLY A 119 -1.06 12.33 -2.85
N ALA A 120 -0.67 12.48 -4.11
CA ALA A 120 -0.77 11.40 -5.10
C ALA A 120 0.30 10.32 -4.85
N ASP A 121 -0.07 9.06 -5.01
CA ASP A 121 0.89 7.95 -5.02
C ASP A 121 1.59 7.91 -6.38
N VAL A 122 2.89 8.21 -6.40
CA VAL A 122 3.70 8.30 -7.61
C VAL A 122 4.68 7.14 -7.68
N GLN A 123 4.64 6.40 -8.77
CA GLN A 123 5.49 5.24 -8.99
C GLN A 123 6.27 5.36 -10.31
N LEU A 124 7.51 4.88 -10.32
CA LEU A 124 8.33 4.74 -11.52
C LEU A 124 8.37 3.27 -11.92
N ASN A 125 7.70 2.91 -13.01
CA ASN A 125 7.70 1.54 -13.49
C ASN A 125 7.68 1.46 -15.02
N PRO A 126 8.85 1.54 -15.69
CA PRO A 126 8.95 1.41 -17.13
C PRO A 126 8.50 0.02 -17.65
N GLY A 127 8.58 -1.00 -16.79
CA GLY A 127 8.18 -2.37 -17.13
C GLY A 127 6.71 -2.47 -17.51
N LEU A 128 5.80 -1.77 -16.83
CA LEU A 128 4.37 -1.76 -17.16
C LEU A 128 4.10 -1.19 -18.57
N PHE A 129 4.82 -0.15 -18.96
CA PHE A 129 4.69 0.41 -20.30
C PHE A 129 5.11 -0.58 -21.40
N SER A 130 6.14 -1.37 -21.12
CA SER A 130 6.63 -2.40 -22.03
C SER A 130 5.71 -3.62 -22.06
N GLU A 131 5.27 -4.09 -20.89
CA GLU A 131 4.36 -5.24 -20.74
C GLU A 131 3.06 -5.05 -21.51
N PHE A 132 2.48 -3.84 -21.42
CA PHE A 132 1.19 -3.52 -22.07
C PHE A 132 1.36 -2.78 -23.40
N ASN A 133 2.58 -2.63 -23.91
CA ASN A 133 2.88 -1.91 -25.16
C ASN A 133 2.23 -0.51 -25.21
N ILE A 134 2.32 0.23 -24.10
CA ILE A 134 1.69 1.55 -23.97
C ILE A 134 2.49 2.59 -24.77
N ARG A 135 1.86 3.15 -25.78
CA ARG A 135 2.43 4.17 -26.68
C ARG A 135 1.83 5.55 -26.48
N GLN A 136 0.66 5.62 -25.86
CA GLN A 136 -0.07 6.86 -25.64
C GLN A 136 -0.46 6.95 -24.15
N VAL A 137 -0.34 8.15 -23.59
CA VAL A 137 -0.75 8.47 -22.23
C VAL A 137 -1.71 9.68 -22.27
N PRO A 138 -2.61 9.80 -21.30
CA PRO A 138 -2.84 8.89 -20.17
C PRO A 138 -3.45 7.55 -20.59
N ALA A 139 -3.21 6.51 -19.76
CA ALA A 139 -3.85 5.22 -19.95
C ALA A 139 -4.21 4.60 -18.58
N LEU A 140 -5.46 4.17 -18.44
CA LEU A 140 -5.91 3.41 -17.27
C LEU A 140 -5.75 1.92 -17.56
N ILE A 141 -5.08 1.19 -16.66
CA ILE A 141 -4.91 -0.26 -16.73
C ILE A 141 -5.55 -0.90 -15.52
N LEU A 142 -6.40 -1.91 -15.76
CA LEU A 142 -6.89 -2.82 -14.75
C LEU A 142 -6.39 -4.22 -15.10
N LYS A 143 -5.55 -4.78 -14.22
CA LYS A 143 -4.91 -6.09 -14.39
C LYS A 143 -5.39 -7.03 -13.32
N GLU A 144 -5.93 -8.20 -13.70
CA GLU A 144 -6.18 -9.29 -12.76
C GLU A 144 -4.85 -9.88 -12.30
N GLU A 145 -4.73 -10.19 -11.00
CA GLU A 145 -3.59 -10.98 -10.55
C GLU A 145 -3.62 -12.36 -11.20
N SER A 146 -2.50 -12.76 -11.77
CA SER A 146 -2.33 -14.11 -12.24
C SER A 146 -2.33 -15.06 -11.04
N SER A 147 -3.42 -15.81 -10.85
CA SER A 147 -3.39 -16.94 -9.92
C SER A 147 -2.47 -17.99 -10.53
N ALA A 148 -1.42 -18.37 -9.80
CA ALA A 148 -0.66 -19.56 -10.14
C ALA A 148 -1.63 -20.75 -10.04
N SER A 149 -1.98 -21.35 -11.17
CA SER A 149 -2.71 -22.60 -11.15
C SER A 149 -1.81 -23.68 -10.56
N SER A 150 -2.39 -24.63 -9.83
CA SER A 150 -1.70 -25.77 -9.22
C SER A 150 -0.85 -26.60 -10.21
N ASP A 151 -1.03 -26.39 -11.49
CA ASP A 151 -0.35 -27.09 -12.59
C ASP A 151 0.91 -26.36 -13.10
N GLY A 152 1.37 -25.30 -12.41
CA GLY A 152 2.58 -24.57 -12.80
C GLY A 152 2.46 -23.74 -14.09
N CYS A 153 1.31 -23.71 -14.74
CA CYS A 153 1.06 -22.85 -15.88
C CYS A 153 0.68 -21.45 -15.40
N ILE A 154 1.53 -20.46 -15.71
CA ILE A 154 1.21 -19.05 -15.50
C ILE A 154 0.14 -18.69 -16.54
N GLN A 155 -1.10 -18.56 -16.10
CA GLN A 155 -2.14 -18.01 -16.96
C GLN A 155 -1.84 -16.51 -17.16
N SER A 156 -1.80 -16.09 -18.41
CA SER A 156 -1.64 -14.66 -18.75
C SER A 156 -2.71 -13.86 -18.03
N ALA A 157 -2.27 -12.92 -17.18
CA ALA A 157 -3.18 -12.06 -16.44
C ALA A 157 -4.09 -11.30 -17.43
N LYS A 158 -5.39 -11.40 -17.25
CA LYS A 158 -6.35 -10.57 -17.99
C LYS A 158 -6.10 -9.11 -17.63
N ALA A 159 -5.89 -8.28 -18.63
CA ALA A 159 -5.80 -6.84 -18.43
C ALA A 159 -6.71 -6.09 -19.40
N VAL A 160 -7.25 -4.99 -18.94
CA VAL A 160 -8.02 -4.04 -19.77
C VAL A 160 -7.33 -2.70 -19.71
N ILE A 161 -7.15 -2.11 -20.89
CA ILE A 161 -6.49 -0.83 -21.08
C ILE A 161 -7.52 0.13 -21.64
N VAL A 162 -7.69 1.28 -21.00
CA VAL A 162 -8.49 2.40 -21.50
C VAL A 162 -7.54 3.56 -21.79
N PRO A 163 -7.13 3.75 -23.05
CA PRO A 163 -6.24 4.83 -23.44
C PRO A 163 -7.04 6.11 -23.69
N GLY A 164 -6.40 7.26 -23.55
CA GLY A 164 -6.91 8.54 -23.98
C GLY A 164 -7.03 9.57 -22.86
N ASP A 165 -7.06 10.85 -23.24
CA ASP A 165 -7.22 11.98 -22.33
C ASP A 165 -8.69 12.13 -21.90
N VAL A 166 -9.18 11.13 -21.19
CA VAL A 166 -10.51 11.10 -20.60
C VAL A 166 -10.40 11.24 -19.08
N THR A 167 -11.47 11.72 -18.45
CA THR A 167 -11.50 11.75 -16.98
C THR A 167 -11.44 10.33 -16.43
N LEU A 168 -10.82 10.15 -15.26
CA LEU A 168 -10.73 8.84 -14.61
C LEU A 168 -12.13 8.25 -14.37
N GLY A 169 -13.09 9.11 -14.00
CA GLY A 169 -14.48 8.71 -13.84
C GLY A 169 -15.07 8.12 -15.11
N TYR A 170 -14.92 8.78 -16.25
CA TYR A 170 -15.40 8.26 -17.53
C TYR A 170 -14.72 6.95 -17.92
N ALA A 171 -13.40 6.86 -17.73
CA ALA A 171 -12.67 5.63 -18.03
C ALA A 171 -13.19 4.44 -17.21
N LEU A 172 -13.49 4.66 -15.93
CA LEU A 172 -14.09 3.65 -15.05
C LEU A 172 -15.53 3.31 -15.45
N ASP A 173 -16.35 4.32 -15.80
CA ASP A 173 -17.73 4.10 -16.23
C ASP A 173 -17.82 3.15 -17.43
N ARG A 174 -16.86 3.22 -18.36
CA ARG A 174 -16.75 2.29 -19.51
C ARG A 174 -16.55 0.82 -19.10
N LEU A 175 -16.13 0.58 -17.87
CA LEU A 175 -15.81 -0.75 -17.36
C LEU A 175 -16.86 -1.28 -16.37
N THR A 176 -17.78 -0.43 -15.90
CA THR A 176 -18.79 -0.80 -14.88
C THR A 176 -19.78 -1.88 -15.36
N ASP A 177 -20.05 -1.96 -16.67
CA ASP A 177 -21.00 -2.93 -17.25
C ASP A 177 -20.42 -4.36 -17.31
N ARG A 178 -19.12 -4.51 -17.07
CA ARG A 178 -18.48 -5.83 -17.07
C ARG A 178 -18.93 -6.64 -15.84
N LYS A 179 -19.11 -7.96 -16.07
CA LYS A 179 -19.54 -8.90 -15.02
C LYS A 179 -18.37 -9.66 -14.38
N ASP A 180 -17.13 -9.25 -14.67
CA ASP A 180 -15.91 -9.85 -14.14
C ASP A 180 -15.33 -9.01 -12.96
N SER A 181 -14.22 -9.48 -12.38
CA SER A 181 -13.51 -8.82 -11.30
C SER A 181 -13.08 -7.38 -11.67
N ILE A 182 -12.77 -7.15 -12.95
CA ILE A 182 -12.41 -5.82 -13.45
C ILE A 182 -13.61 -4.88 -13.33
N GLY A 183 -14.82 -5.33 -13.69
CA GLY A 183 -16.02 -4.54 -13.53
C GLY A 183 -16.38 -4.26 -12.07
N GLU A 184 -16.16 -5.23 -11.18
CA GLU A 184 -16.35 -5.04 -9.74
C GLU A 184 -15.38 -3.97 -9.19
N ALA A 185 -14.10 -4.05 -9.57
CA ALA A 185 -13.10 -3.05 -9.19
C ALA A 185 -13.43 -1.67 -9.77
N ALA A 186 -13.85 -1.59 -11.04
CA ALA A 186 -14.25 -0.33 -11.66
C ALA A 186 -15.41 0.34 -10.91
N ARG A 187 -16.45 -0.42 -10.55
CA ARG A 187 -17.58 0.10 -9.74
C ARG A 187 -17.14 0.60 -8.38
N ALA A 188 -16.28 -0.16 -7.68
CA ALA A 188 -15.76 0.22 -6.38
C ALA A 188 -14.93 1.51 -6.44
N LEU A 189 -14.08 1.65 -7.45
CA LEU A 189 -13.27 2.85 -7.66
C LEU A 189 -14.12 4.05 -8.09
N ARG A 190 -15.11 3.83 -8.95
CA ARG A 190 -16.04 4.88 -9.38
C ARG A 190 -16.84 5.44 -8.20
N ALA A 191 -17.25 4.57 -7.27
CA ALA A 191 -17.94 5.00 -6.05
C ALA A 191 -17.06 5.91 -5.17
N LYS A 192 -15.74 5.67 -5.10
CA LYS A 192 -14.79 6.53 -4.36
C LYS A 192 -14.66 7.93 -4.98
N LEU A 193 -14.68 8.02 -6.31
CA LEU A 193 -14.62 9.30 -7.02
C LEU A 193 -15.90 10.14 -6.87
N GLY A 194 -17.00 9.53 -6.43
CA GLY A 194 -18.28 10.22 -6.32
C GLY A 194 -18.79 10.70 -7.69
N ASN A 195 -19.66 11.72 -7.65
CA ASN A 195 -20.34 12.24 -8.85
C ASN A 195 -19.53 13.34 -9.56
N ARG A 196 -18.20 13.28 -9.55
CA ARG A 196 -17.37 14.22 -10.31
C ARG A 196 -17.47 13.88 -11.81
N PRO A 197 -17.78 14.90 -12.65
CA PRO A 197 -17.86 14.72 -14.09
C PRO A 197 -16.48 14.50 -14.73
#